data_de6f9732c485e96db8087c4b7cb54a08
#
_entry.id   de6f9732c485e96db8087c4b7cb54a08
#
_cell.length_a   1.000
_cell.length_b   1.000
_cell.length_c   1.000
_cell.angle_alpha   90.00
_cell.angle_beta   90.00
_cell.angle_gamma   90.00
#
_symmetry.space_group_name_H-M   'P 1'
#
loop_
_entity.id
_entity.type
_entity.pdbx_description
1 polymer ?
#
loop_
_entity_poly.entity_id
_entity_poly.type
_entity_poly.pdbx_seq_one_letter_code
_entity_poly.pdbx_strand_id
1 'polypeptide(L)'
;MGVLVTGAAGFIGSHVVHLLLEKGYSVRATARNPDNAKFLESFPKHKDATLEILQMDLFNTDDVNAAVEGCEVVIHCAAALMIGVRDAQRDVIDPSVLGTENLCNAIQKAGCVRAI
;
A
#
# COMPACT_ATOMS: atom_id res chain seq x y z
N MET A 1 -1.22 -7.46 14.87
CA MET A 1 -1.07 -6.07 14.41
C MET A 1 -1.16 -6.03 12.88
N GLY A 2 -2.06 -5.23 12.35
CA GLY A 2 -2.27 -5.10 10.91
C GLY A 2 -1.45 -3.97 10.33
N VAL A 3 -0.64 -4.29 9.30
CA VAL A 3 0.18 -3.32 8.59
C VAL A 3 -0.29 -3.25 7.14
N LEU A 4 -0.65 -2.05 6.69
CA LEU A 4 -0.99 -1.79 5.30
C LEU A 4 0.28 -1.34 4.57
N VAL A 5 0.61 -2.00 3.47
CA VAL A 5 1.72 -1.58 2.58
C VAL A 5 1.12 -1.23 1.23
N THR A 6 1.23 0.04 0.84
CA THR A 6 0.80 0.48 -0.48
C THR A 6 1.96 0.33 -1.47
N GLY A 7 1.65 0.10 -2.73
CA GLY A 7 2.68 -0.12 -3.74
C GLY A 7 3.52 -1.37 -3.50
N ALA A 8 2.89 -2.42 -2.97
CA ALA A 8 3.58 -3.63 -2.54
C ALA A 8 4.21 -4.43 -3.68
N ALA A 9 3.76 -4.23 -4.90
CA ALA A 9 4.33 -4.89 -6.08
C ALA A 9 5.64 -4.24 -6.56
N GLY A 10 5.97 -3.03 -6.08
CA GLY A 10 7.19 -2.32 -6.43
C GLY A 10 8.42 -2.85 -5.71
N PHE A 11 9.58 -2.33 -6.09
CA PHE A 11 10.86 -2.78 -5.51
C PHE A 11 10.91 -2.55 -4.00
N ILE A 12 10.67 -1.32 -3.56
CA ILE A 12 10.73 -0.98 -2.13
C ILE A 12 9.60 -1.66 -1.36
N GLY A 13 8.37 -1.57 -1.88
CA GLY A 13 7.20 -2.14 -1.21
C GLY A 13 7.31 -3.65 -1.02
N SER A 14 7.81 -4.37 -2.02
CA SER A 14 7.98 -5.82 -1.91
C SER A 14 9.01 -6.21 -0.86
N HIS A 15 10.10 -5.46 -0.73
CA HIS A 15 11.11 -5.69 0.31
C HIS A 15 10.53 -5.42 1.71
N VAL A 16 9.72 -4.39 1.86
CA VAL A 16 9.04 -4.09 3.13
C VAL A 16 8.10 -5.23 3.52
N VAL A 17 7.32 -5.73 2.56
CA VAL A 17 6.43 -6.88 2.81
C VAL A 17 7.22 -8.11 3.25
N HIS A 18 8.33 -8.39 2.58
CA HIS A 18 9.20 -9.53 2.91
C HIS A 18 9.68 -9.45 4.37
N LEU A 19 10.20 -8.29 4.78
CA LEU A 19 10.66 -8.09 6.15
C LEU A 19 9.54 -8.25 7.18
N LEU A 20 8.37 -7.69 6.90
CA LEU A 20 7.24 -7.78 7.82
C LEU A 20 6.76 -9.21 7.99
N LEU A 21 6.72 -9.98 6.91
CA LEU A 21 6.30 -11.38 6.96
C LEU A 21 7.30 -12.23 7.75
N GLU A 22 8.60 -11.95 7.61
CA GLU A 22 9.63 -12.64 8.40
C GLU A 22 9.50 -12.36 9.89
N LYS A 23 9.02 -11.18 10.26
CA LYS A 23 8.87 -10.75 11.65
C LYS A 23 7.53 -11.15 12.27
N GLY A 24 6.64 -11.76 11.53
CA GLY A 24 5.37 -12.27 12.07
C GLY A 24 4.20 -11.31 12.05
N TYR A 25 4.29 -10.21 11.28
CA TYR A 25 3.19 -9.25 11.19
C TYR A 25 2.10 -9.73 10.24
N SER A 26 0.89 -9.26 10.48
CA SER A 26 -0.21 -9.40 9.53
C SER A 26 -0.12 -8.27 8.52
N VAL A 27 0.10 -8.60 7.25
CA VAL A 27 0.35 -7.62 6.19
C VAL A 27 -0.82 -7.58 5.23
N ARG A 28 -1.31 -6.38 4.97
CA ARG A 28 -2.24 -6.12 3.88
C ARG A 28 -1.48 -5.39 2.78
N ALA A 29 -1.19 -6.10 1.70
CA ALA A 29 -0.43 -5.58 0.57
C ALA A 29 -1.39 -5.10 -0.51
N THR A 30 -1.21 -3.89 -0.99
CA THR A 30 -2.08 -3.35 -2.03
C THR A 30 -1.31 -3.05 -3.30
N ALA A 31 -1.97 -3.27 -4.43
CA ALA A 31 -1.45 -2.94 -5.74
C ALA A 31 -2.61 -2.52 -6.65
N ARG A 32 -2.32 -1.69 -7.63
CA ARG A 32 -3.33 -1.31 -8.63
C ARG A 32 -3.84 -2.54 -9.38
N ASN A 33 -2.94 -3.45 -9.74
CA ASN A 33 -3.27 -4.74 -10.33
C ASN A 33 -2.79 -5.84 -9.38
N PRO A 34 -3.70 -6.57 -8.70
CA PRO A 34 -3.31 -7.61 -7.74
C PRO A 34 -2.47 -8.72 -8.36
N ASP A 35 -2.62 -9.00 -9.65
CA ASP A 35 -1.82 -10.02 -10.33
C ASP A 35 -0.32 -9.70 -10.30
N ASN A 36 0.03 -8.42 -10.29
CA ASN A 36 1.42 -7.99 -10.19
C ASN A 36 2.01 -8.20 -8.79
N ALA A 37 1.18 -8.46 -7.80
CA ALA A 37 1.60 -8.68 -6.41
C ALA A 37 1.56 -10.16 -5.99
N LYS A 38 1.12 -11.06 -6.85
CA LYS A 38 1.00 -12.48 -6.50
C LYS A 38 2.32 -13.12 -6.09
N PHE A 39 3.45 -12.65 -6.59
CA PHE A 39 4.76 -13.17 -6.21
C PHE A 39 5.03 -13.02 -4.70
N LEU A 40 4.36 -12.08 -4.03
CA LEU A 40 4.51 -11.90 -2.59
C LEU A 40 4.07 -13.15 -1.80
N GLU A 41 3.16 -13.92 -2.34
CA GLU A 41 2.67 -15.14 -1.69
C GLU A 41 3.76 -16.21 -1.57
N SER A 42 4.80 -16.14 -2.40
CA SER A 42 5.92 -17.09 -2.38
C SER A 42 6.99 -16.74 -1.33
N PHE A 43 6.88 -15.59 -0.68
CA PHE A 43 7.85 -15.19 0.33
C PHE A 43 7.76 -16.05 1.58
N PRO A 44 8.91 -16.36 2.22
CA PRO A 44 8.90 -17.04 3.51
C PRO A 44 8.14 -16.21 4.56
N LYS A 45 7.35 -16.88 5.36
CA LYS A 45 6.54 -16.23 6.40
C LYS A 45 6.84 -16.85 7.75
N HIS A 46 6.91 -16.01 8.77
CA HIS A 46 6.86 -16.49 10.14
C HIS A 46 5.51 -17.16 10.37
N LYS A 47 5.46 -18.16 11.25
CA LYS A 47 4.22 -18.93 11.50
C LYS A 47 3.03 -18.08 11.91
N ASP A 48 3.29 -16.92 12.52
CA ASP A 48 2.24 -16.00 12.98
C ASP A 48 1.89 -14.93 11.94
N ALA A 49 2.64 -14.87 10.83
CA ALA A 49 2.43 -13.87 9.79
C ALA A 49 1.26 -14.24 8.88
N THR A 50 0.52 -13.23 8.44
CA THR A 50 -0.52 -13.40 7.43
C THR A 50 -0.30 -12.39 6.31
N LEU A 51 -0.71 -12.74 5.10
CA LEU A 51 -0.64 -11.87 3.94
C LEU A 51 -1.99 -11.84 3.24
N GLU A 52 -2.51 -10.63 3.07
CA GLU A 52 -3.70 -10.37 2.26
C GLU A 52 -3.31 -9.43 1.13
N ILE A 53 -3.68 -9.78 -0.10
CA ILE A 53 -3.42 -8.94 -1.27
C ILE A 53 -4.73 -8.34 -1.72
N LEU A 54 -4.77 -7.00 -1.79
CA LEU A 54 -5.95 -6.25 -2.21
C LEU A 54 -5.65 -5.38 -3.42
N GLN A 55 -6.66 -5.25 -4.27
CA GLN A 55 -6.63 -4.24 -5.32
C GLN A 55 -6.94 -2.89 -4.69
N MET A 56 -6.11 -1.90 -4.98
CA MET A 56 -6.34 -0.54 -4.53
C MET A 56 -5.82 0.46 -5.57
N ASP A 57 -6.71 1.35 -5.99
CA ASP A 57 -6.36 2.54 -6.76
C ASP A 57 -6.41 3.73 -5.80
N LEU A 58 -5.30 4.44 -5.65
CA LEU A 58 -5.22 5.61 -4.76
C LEU A 58 -6.20 6.72 -5.15
N PHE A 59 -6.66 6.75 -6.39
CA PHE A 59 -7.64 7.73 -6.85
C PHE A 59 -9.09 7.31 -6.59
N ASN A 60 -9.30 6.09 -6.13
CA ASN A 60 -10.62 5.59 -5.74
C ASN A 60 -10.73 5.62 -4.22
N THR A 61 -11.52 6.56 -3.70
CA THR A 61 -11.65 6.74 -2.25
C THR A 61 -12.24 5.53 -1.53
N ASP A 62 -13.14 4.81 -2.18
CA ASP A 62 -13.72 3.60 -1.58
C ASP A 62 -12.68 2.50 -1.41
N ASP A 63 -11.80 2.31 -2.41
CA ASP A 63 -10.70 1.35 -2.33
C ASP A 63 -9.75 1.71 -1.18
N VAL A 64 -9.40 2.98 -1.07
CA VAL A 64 -8.47 3.47 -0.05
C VAL A 64 -9.07 3.30 1.34
N ASN A 65 -10.33 3.66 1.53
CA ASN A 65 -11.02 3.51 2.80
C ASN A 65 -11.08 2.04 3.25
N ALA A 66 -11.41 1.15 2.32
CA ALA A 66 -11.47 -0.29 2.60
C ALA A 66 -10.10 -0.85 2.97
N ALA A 67 -9.05 -0.41 2.29
CA ALA A 67 -7.69 -0.89 2.54
C ALA A 67 -7.17 -0.46 3.91
N VAL A 68 -7.47 0.75 4.34
CA VAL A 68 -7.00 1.30 5.63
C VAL A 68 -7.76 0.71 6.81
N GLU A 69 -9.00 0.32 6.63
CA GLU A 69 -9.86 -0.14 7.72
C GLU A 69 -9.24 -1.34 8.45
N GLY A 70 -9.13 -1.23 9.77
CA GLY A 70 -8.59 -2.29 10.62
C GLY A 70 -7.06 -2.35 10.69
N CYS A 71 -6.35 -1.47 10.01
CA CYS A 71 -4.89 -1.42 10.07
C CYS A 71 -4.42 -0.43 11.14
N GLU A 72 -3.33 -0.79 11.83
CA GLU A 72 -2.73 0.06 12.85
C GLU A 72 -1.55 0.87 12.32
N VAL A 73 -0.87 0.37 11.30
CA VAL A 73 0.29 1.01 10.70
C VAL A 73 0.12 1.02 9.18
N VAL A 74 0.49 2.13 8.57
CA VAL A 74 0.48 2.28 7.11
C VAL A 74 1.89 2.62 6.64
N ILE A 75 2.41 1.83 5.70
CA ILE A 75 3.67 2.11 5.02
C ILE A 75 3.34 2.43 3.56
N HIS A 76 3.50 3.69 3.20
CA HIS A 76 3.09 4.19 1.89
C HIS A 76 4.27 4.19 0.93
N CYS A 77 4.30 3.21 0.03
CA CYS A 77 5.33 3.07 -1.00
C CYS A 77 4.80 3.36 -2.40
N ALA A 78 3.49 3.50 -2.56
CA ALA A 78 2.89 3.78 -3.86
C ALA A 78 3.17 5.22 -4.28
N ALA A 79 3.55 5.40 -5.53
CA ALA A 79 3.77 6.71 -6.12
C ALA A 79 3.36 6.68 -7.59
N ALA A 80 2.96 7.84 -8.10
CA ALA A 80 2.74 8.01 -9.53
C ALA A 80 4.10 8.20 -10.21
N LEU A 81 4.56 7.17 -10.89
CA LEU A 81 5.81 7.21 -11.64
C LEU A 81 5.52 6.95 -13.12
N MET A 82 5.88 7.90 -13.97
CA MET A 82 5.66 7.80 -15.41
C MET A 82 6.96 8.08 -16.17
N ILE A 83 7.25 7.24 -17.17
CA ILE A 83 8.40 7.42 -18.06
C ILE A 83 7.93 8.23 -19.26
N GLY A 84 8.73 9.22 -19.68
CA GLY A 84 8.38 10.09 -20.81
C GLY A 84 7.41 11.20 -20.45
N VAL A 85 7.49 11.69 -19.23
CA VAL A 85 6.64 12.77 -18.71
C VAL A 85 6.83 14.06 -19.49
N ARG A 86 5.72 14.64 -19.97
CA ARG A 86 5.73 15.95 -20.66
C ARG A 86 5.51 17.11 -19.68
N ASP A 87 4.73 16.89 -18.66
CA ASP A 87 4.40 17.87 -17.65
C ASP A 87 4.51 17.18 -16.28
N ALA A 88 5.60 17.44 -15.57
CA ALA A 88 5.87 16.81 -14.30
C ALA A 88 4.81 17.18 -13.25
N GLN A 89 4.28 18.41 -13.27
CA GLN A 89 3.25 18.83 -12.34
C GLN A 89 1.97 18.03 -12.52
N ARG A 90 1.50 17.88 -13.75
CA ARG A 90 0.26 17.19 -14.06
C ARG A 90 0.41 15.67 -13.98
N ASP A 91 1.50 15.12 -14.51
CA ASP A 91 1.62 13.68 -14.74
C ASP A 91 2.22 12.93 -13.55
N VAL A 92 2.95 13.60 -12.68
CA VAL A 92 3.61 12.98 -11.51
C VAL A 92 3.23 13.67 -10.21
N ILE A 93 3.43 15.00 -10.11
CA ILE A 93 3.24 15.73 -8.85
C ILE A 93 1.76 15.74 -8.45
N ASP A 94 0.86 16.18 -9.33
CA ASP A 94 -0.56 16.24 -9.01
C ASP A 94 -1.17 14.88 -8.66
N PRO A 95 -0.93 13.80 -9.43
CA PRO A 95 -1.40 12.48 -9.05
C PRO A 95 -0.83 11.99 -7.72
N SER A 96 0.46 12.23 -7.45
CA SER A 96 1.08 11.82 -6.19
C SER A 96 0.48 12.56 -5.00
N VAL A 97 0.24 13.86 -5.12
CA VAL A 97 -0.39 14.66 -4.06
C VAL A 97 -1.82 14.20 -3.82
N LEU A 98 -2.60 14.00 -4.88
CA LEU A 98 -3.99 13.55 -4.76
C LEU A 98 -4.08 12.17 -4.11
N GLY A 99 -3.24 11.24 -4.54
CA GLY A 99 -3.19 9.90 -3.97
C GLY A 99 -2.84 9.93 -2.48
N THR A 100 -1.87 10.74 -2.09
CA THR A 100 -1.46 10.90 -0.70
C THR A 100 -2.56 11.55 0.13
N GLU A 101 -3.25 12.56 -0.40
CA GLU A 101 -4.38 13.18 0.27
C GLU A 101 -5.52 12.20 0.52
N ASN A 102 -5.85 11.37 -0.47
CA ASN A 102 -6.86 10.34 -0.33
C ASN A 102 -6.51 9.36 0.79
N LEU A 103 -5.24 8.95 0.85
CA LEU A 103 -4.77 8.05 1.90
C LEU A 103 -4.86 8.70 3.29
N CYS A 104 -4.40 9.94 3.43
CA CYS A 104 -4.46 10.67 4.69
C CYS A 104 -5.90 10.86 5.17
N ASN A 105 -6.81 11.20 4.26
CA ASN A 105 -8.23 11.35 4.60
C ASN A 105 -8.83 10.02 5.06
N ALA A 106 -8.48 8.91 4.42
CA ALA A 106 -8.94 7.59 4.80
C ALA A 106 -8.42 7.21 6.20
N ILE A 107 -7.17 7.53 6.50
CA ILE A 107 -6.56 7.27 7.80
C ILE A 107 -7.30 8.03 8.90
N GLN A 108 -7.58 9.31 8.69
CA GLN A 108 -8.33 10.11 9.66
C GLN A 108 -9.74 9.57 9.88
N LYS A 109 -10.41 9.15 8.81
CA LYS A 109 -11.77 8.65 8.87
C LYS A 109 -11.84 7.29 9.58
N ALA A 110 -10.87 6.42 9.34
CA ALA A 110 -10.83 5.09 9.94
C ALA A 110 -10.56 5.15 11.45
N GLY A 111 -9.71 6.07 11.90
CA GLY A 111 -9.41 6.28 13.32
C GLY A 111 -8.63 5.17 14.00
N CYS A 112 -8.19 4.14 13.25
CA CYS A 112 -7.50 2.99 13.83
C CYS A 112 -5.99 3.01 13.58
N VAL A 113 -5.50 3.87 12.68
CA VAL A 113 -4.08 3.92 12.31
C VAL A 113 -3.29 4.70 13.37
N ARG A 114 -2.22 4.09 13.87
CA ARG A 114 -1.37 4.64 14.94
C ARG A 114 -0.08 5.24 14.40
N ALA A 115 0.37 4.80 13.23
CA ALA A 115 1.62 5.26 12.63
C ALA A 115 1.57 5.14 11.10
N ILE A 116 2.30 6.01 10.44
CA ILE A 116 2.44 6.00 8.98
C ILE A 116 3.92 5.86 8.63
#